data_c4c48032a309786c987a19e6257f55ca
#
_entry.id   c4c48032a309786c987a19e6257f55ca
#
_cell.length_a   1.000
_cell.length_b   1.000
_cell.length_c   1.000
_cell.angle_alpha   90.00
_cell.angle_beta   90.00
_cell.angle_gamma   90.00
#
_symmetry.space_group_name_H-M   'P 1'
#
loop_
_entity.id
_entity.type
_entity.pdbx_description
1 polymer ?
#
loop_
_entity_poly.entity_id
_entity_poly.type
_entity_poly.pdbx_seq_one_letter_code
_entity_poly.pdbx_strand_id
1 'polypeptide(L)' 'DGTEIPVRIMRRARTLLRPGGLLLMEHSPTQERVMREHAARVGMDEIDTAADLAGRKRFLRARAPKSAHSSASMTQ' A
#
# COMPACT_ATOMS: atom_id res chain seq x y z
N ASP A 1 -3.31 -8.60 15.90
CA ASP A 1 -2.09 -7.84 16.12
C ASP A 1 -2.25 -6.35 15.82
N GLY A 2 -3.45 -5.90 15.62
CA GLY A 2 -3.70 -4.50 15.37
C GLY A 2 -3.57 -4.06 13.93
N THR A 3 -3.33 -5.00 13.00
CA THR A 3 -3.19 -4.65 11.60
C THR A 3 -4.36 -5.09 10.74
N GLU A 4 -5.42 -5.62 11.36
CA GLU A 4 -6.57 -6.11 10.59
C GLU A 4 -7.26 -4.98 9.82
N ILE A 5 -7.48 -3.85 10.47
CA ILE A 5 -8.15 -2.74 9.80
C ILE A 5 -7.28 -2.14 8.70
N PRO A 6 -5.99 -1.88 8.93
CA PRO A 6 -5.12 -1.42 7.84
C PRO A 6 -5.08 -2.37 6.66
N VAL A 7 -5.05 -3.67 6.90
CA VAL A 7 -5.02 -4.63 5.79
C VAL A 7 -6.30 -4.54 4.96
N ARG A 8 -7.44 -4.40 5.63
CA ARG A 8 -8.71 -4.27 4.91
C ARG A 8 -8.75 -3.01 4.07
N ILE A 9 -8.20 -1.91 4.60
CA ILE A 9 -8.11 -0.68 3.82
C ILE A 9 -7.22 -0.87 2.60
N MET A 10 -6.09 -1.55 2.77
CA MET A 10 -5.20 -1.82 1.65
C MET A 10 -5.88 -2.63 0.55
N ARG A 11 -6.63 -3.66 0.94
CA ARG A 11 -7.35 -4.47 -0.05
C ARG A 11 -8.39 -3.66 -0.80
N ARG A 12 -9.12 -2.81 -0.09
CA ARG A 12 -10.11 -1.96 -0.73
C ARG A 12 -9.44 -0.95 -1.65
N ALA A 13 -8.34 -0.37 -1.20
CA ALA A 13 -7.62 0.61 -2.01
C ALA A 13 -7.13 -0.01 -3.31
N ARG A 14 -6.67 -1.25 -3.25
CA ARG A 14 -6.17 -1.90 -4.46
C ARG A 14 -7.24 -1.98 -5.54
N THR A 15 -8.48 -2.16 -5.16
CA THR A 15 -9.57 -2.27 -6.14
C THR A 15 -10.22 -0.94 -6.47
N LEU A 16 -10.20 0.02 -5.55
CA LEU A 16 -10.89 1.29 -5.74
C LEU A 16 -10.02 2.35 -6.41
N LEU A 17 -8.72 2.30 -6.19
CA LEU A 17 -7.81 3.25 -6.81
C LEU A 17 -7.63 2.91 -8.28
N ARG A 18 -7.48 3.95 -9.09
CA ARG A 18 -7.09 3.74 -10.48
C ARG A 18 -5.71 3.11 -10.55
N PRO A 19 -5.33 2.50 -11.67
CA PRO A 19 -3.99 1.92 -11.79
C PRO A 19 -2.92 2.95 -11.49
N GLY A 20 -1.98 2.59 -10.63
CA GLY A 20 -0.94 3.51 -10.20
C GLY A 20 -1.36 4.53 -9.18
N GLY A 21 -2.61 4.48 -8.71
CA GLY A 21 -3.10 5.41 -7.70
C GLY A 21 -2.36 5.25 -6.38
N LEU A 22 -2.23 6.33 -5.65
CA LEU A 22 -1.42 6.38 -4.45
C LEU A 22 -2.25 6.12 -3.19
N LEU A 23 -1.74 5.26 -2.33
CA LEU A 23 -2.27 5.04 -0.99
C LEU A 23 -1.24 5.55 0.01
N LEU A 24 -1.68 6.32 0.98
CA LEU A 24 -0.83 6.81 2.05
C LEU A 24 -1.53 6.50 3.37
N MET A 25 -0.86 5.74 4.24
CA MET A 25 -1.45 5.33 5.52
C MET A 25 -0.49 5.61 6.66
N GLU A 26 -0.99 6.25 7.70
CA GLU A 26 -0.20 6.51 8.89
C GLU A 26 -0.13 5.25 9.75
N HIS A 27 1.01 5.04 10.41
CA HIS A 27 1.18 3.94 11.35
C HIS A 27 2.23 4.35 12.37
N SER A 28 2.36 3.57 13.46
CA SER A 28 3.41 3.84 14.42
C SER A 28 4.75 3.37 13.86
N PRO A 29 5.86 3.97 14.29
CA PRO A 29 7.16 3.56 13.76
C PRO A 29 7.49 2.08 13.97
N THR A 30 6.95 1.48 15.04
CA THR A 30 7.20 0.07 15.29
C THR A 30 6.48 -0.86 14.32
N GLN A 31 5.54 -0.33 13.54
CA GLN A 31 4.77 -1.13 12.60
C GLN A 31 5.28 -1.03 11.17
N GLU A 32 6.36 -0.33 10.95
CA GLU A 32 6.82 -0.05 9.59
C GLU A 32 7.00 -1.32 8.76
N ARG A 33 7.75 -2.27 9.28
CA ARG A 33 8.04 -3.48 8.51
C ARG A 33 6.79 -4.31 8.26
N VAL A 34 5.97 -4.47 9.29
CA VAL A 34 4.75 -5.26 9.17
C VAL A 34 3.80 -4.64 8.16
N MET A 35 3.68 -3.32 8.17
CA MET A 35 2.80 -2.64 7.22
C MET A 35 3.27 -2.83 5.79
N ARG A 36 4.58 -2.74 5.55
CA ARG A 36 5.11 -2.96 4.21
C ARG A 36 4.90 -4.40 3.75
N GLU A 37 5.05 -5.34 4.67
CA GLU A 37 4.83 -6.75 4.34
C GLU A 37 3.37 -7.00 3.96
N HIS A 38 2.45 -6.40 4.69
CA HIS A 38 1.03 -6.54 4.36
C HIS A 38 0.70 -5.92 3.00
N ALA A 39 1.27 -4.76 2.71
CA ALA A 39 1.02 -4.12 1.42
C ALA A 39 1.52 -5.00 0.27
N ALA A 40 2.65 -5.65 0.45
CA ALA A 40 3.18 -6.55 -0.55
C ALA A 40 2.25 -7.75 -0.76
N ARG A 41 1.74 -8.32 0.33
CA ARG A 41 0.83 -9.46 0.23
C ARG A 41 -0.47 -9.11 -0.46
N VAL A 42 -0.94 -7.90 -0.22
CA VAL A 42 -2.17 -7.45 -0.87
C VAL A 42 -1.95 -7.20 -2.36
N GLY A 43 -0.71 -7.05 -2.78
CA GLY A 43 -0.40 -6.86 -4.20
C GLY A 43 -0.20 -5.42 -4.59
N MET A 44 0.15 -4.56 -3.65
CA MET A 44 0.46 -3.17 -3.98
C MET A 44 1.86 -3.07 -4.59
N ASP A 45 2.08 -2.00 -5.35
CA ASP A 45 3.37 -1.73 -5.99
C ASP A 45 4.05 -0.53 -5.34
N GLU A 46 5.34 -0.40 -5.59
CA GLU A 46 6.15 0.76 -5.20
C GLU A 46 5.96 1.09 -3.72
N ILE A 47 6.14 0.07 -2.90
CA ILE A 47 5.91 0.16 -1.46
C ILE A 47 7.13 0.77 -0.80
N ASP A 48 6.94 1.86 -0.04
CA ASP A 48 8.01 2.37 0.79
C ASP A 48 7.42 3.08 2.02
N THR A 49 8.27 3.69 2.80
CA THR A 49 7.86 4.36 4.03
C THR A 49 8.35 5.80 3.98
N ALA A 50 7.44 6.73 4.23
CA ALA A 50 7.78 8.14 4.30
C ALA A 50 7.91 8.55 5.76
N ALA A 51 8.83 9.48 6.01
CA ALA A 51 9.07 9.98 7.34
C ALA A 51 8.24 11.22 7.62
N ASP A 52 7.94 11.46 8.91
CA ASP A 52 7.33 12.70 9.32
C ASP A 52 8.41 13.78 9.47
N LEU A 53 8.02 14.97 9.92
CA LEU A 53 8.95 16.07 10.04
C LEU A 53 10.06 15.83 11.07
N ALA A 54 9.83 14.91 12.01
CA ALA A 54 10.84 14.54 13.00
C ALA A 54 11.73 13.39 12.51
N GLY A 55 11.52 12.92 11.28
CA GLY A 55 12.33 11.85 10.72
C GLY A 55 11.88 10.45 11.08
N ARG A 56 10.70 10.32 11.70
CA ARG A 56 10.19 8.99 12.05
C ARG A 56 9.42 8.37 10.90
N LYS A 57 9.60 7.08 10.70
CA LYS A 57 8.94 6.34 9.61
C LYS A 57 7.50 6.07 9.98
N ARG A 58 6.61 6.97 9.63
CA ARG A 58 5.22 6.95 10.06
C ARG A 58 4.19 6.72 8.97
N PHE A 59 4.58 6.77 7.71
CA PHE A 59 3.60 6.66 6.63
C PHE A 59 3.99 5.55 5.68
N LEU A 60 3.09 4.59 5.52
CA LEU A 60 3.20 3.64 4.43
C LEU A 60 2.77 4.32 3.14
N ARG A 61 3.57 4.18 2.11
CA ARG A 61 3.25 4.71 0.80
C ARG A 61 3.30 3.57 -0.20
N ALA A 62 2.23 3.41 -0.99
CA ALA A 62 2.14 2.33 -1.95
C ALA A 62 1.23 2.74 -3.09
N ARG A 63 1.34 2.05 -4.21
CA ARG A 63 0.50 2.35 -5.36
C ARG A 63 -0.29 1.12 -5.77
N ALA A 64 -1.49 1.35 -6.25
CA ALA A 64 -2.29 0.28 -6.83
C ALA A 64 -1.58 -0.24 -8.06
N PRO A 65 -1.63 -1.56 -8.30
CA PRO A 65 -0.86 -2.13 -9.40
C PRO A 65 -1.36 -1.65 -10.75
N LYS A 66 -0.43 -1.34 -11.62
CA LYS A 66 -0.73 -1.03 -13.02
C LYS A 66 -0.85 -2.29 -13.83
N SER A 67 -0.05 -3.27 -13.50
CA SER A 67 0.06 -4.48 -14.30
C SER A 67 -1.21 -5.28 -14.34
N ALA A 68 -2.01 -5.26 -13.28
CA ALA A 68 -3.27 -5.98 -13.26
C ALA A 68 -4.20 -5.49 -14.35
N HIS A 69 -4.20 -4.20 -14.58
CA HIS A 69 -5.04 -3.61 -15.63
C HIS A 69 -4.44 -3.81 -17.00
N SER A 70 -3.13 -3.73 -17.07
CA SER A 70 -2.45 -3.97 -18.33
C SER A 70 -2.71 -5.36 -18.84
N SER A 71 -2.61 -6.35 -17.97
CA SER A 71 -2.84 -7.71 -18.42
C SER A 71 -4.26 -7.90 -18.87
N ALA A 72 -5.22 -7.29 -18.19
CA ALA A 72 -6.59 -7.40 -18.62
C ALA A 72 -6.78 -6.80 -20.00
N SER A 73 -6.17 -5.68 -20.27
CA SER A 73 -6.34 -5.04 -21.56
C SER A 73 -5.57 -5.77 -22.65
N MET A 74 -4.50 -6.43 -22.28
CA MET A 74 -3.68 -7.11 -23.29
C MET A 74 -4.31 -8.38 -23.81
N THR A 75 -5.29 -8.87 -23.13
CA THR A 75 -5.93 -10.10 -23.59
C THR A 75 -6.86 -9.88 -24.75
N GLN A 76 -7.15 -8.67 -25.07
CA GLN A 76 -8.03 -8.44 -26.21
C GLN A 76 -7.35 -8.53 -27.52
#